data_35a7e49a096265cd5b79a5adfd8070d7
#
_entry.id   35a7e49a096265cd5b79a5adfd8070d7
#
_cell.length_a   1.000
_cell.length_b   1.000
_cell.length_c   1.000
_cell.angle_alpha   90.00
_cell.angle_beta   90.00
_cell.angle_gamma   90.00
#
_symmetry.space_group_name_H-M   'P 1'
#
loop_
_entity.id
_entity.type
_entity.pdbx_description
1 polymer ?
#
loop_
_entity_poly.entity_id
_entity_poly.type
_entity_poly.pdbx_seq_one_letter_code
_entity_poly.pdbx_strand_id
1 'polypeptide(L)'
;MRLVLAASLLMALAPSALAQTEEEKLQKCMAKLDTDAEGAYQDGLTWLASGNRPAARQCTALALIALGQEAEGASRLEELANAPDGGTMEERGVYLVQSGNAWLMAGMPDAAVVTLTNALKLRPTDGELFKDRARAYVTLKKWNEAGRDLDEAIRLAAGDAEAYRLRGHVRMKLNQLSSAWEDVGVAMKLAPKDVNVIVLRGDVREAMRVAGMPDPVESTEDSTPHTRIVGN
;
A
#
# COMPACT_ATOMS: atom_id res chain seq x y z
N MET A 1 -75.49 29.15 19.97
CA MET A 1 -74.32 29.30 19.10
C MET A 1 -73.09 28.76 19.86
N ARG A 2 -72.68 27.53 19.63
CA ARG A 2 -71.52 26.96 20.32
C ARG A 2 -70.37 26.90 19.31
N LEU A 3 -69.33 27.71 19.59
CA LEU A 3 -68.05 27.62 18.86
C LEU A 3 -67.28 26.39 19.31
N VAL A 4 -66.98 25.49 18.33
CA VAL A 4 -66.06 24.38 18.51
C VAL A 4 -64.68 24.85 18.01
N LEU A 5 -63.73 25.05 18.93
CA LEU A 5 -62.33 25.30 18.64
C LEU A 5 -61.67 23.93 18.26
N ALA A 6 -61.32 23.75 16.99
CA ALA A 6 -60.49 22.68 16.53
C ALA A 6 -59.01 22.98 16.83
N ALA A 7 -58.43 22.29 17.79
CA ALA A 7 -56.99 22.35 18.06
C ALA A 7 -56.26 21.45 17.03
N SER A 8 -55.58 22.07 16.08
CA SER A 8 -54.72 21.38 15.12
C SER A 8 -53.43 20.99 15.82
N LEU A 9 -53.25 19.68 16.08
CA LEU A 9 -52.04 19.09 16.62
C LEU A 9 -50.99 19.00 15.48
N LEU A 10 -50.06 19.95 15.39
CA LEU A 10 -48.89 19.84 14.54
C LEU A 10 -47.97 18.77 15.15
N MET A 11 -47.98 17.56 14.61
CA MET A 11 -46.94 16.58 14.81
C MET A 11 -45.65 17.05 14.09
N ALA A 12 -44.71 17.59 14.87
CA ALA A 12 -43.34 17.81 14.40
C ALA A 12 -42.70 16.44 14.09
N LEU A 13 -42.57 16.11 12.80
CA LEU A 13 -41.75 15.02 12.34
C LEU A 13 -40.28 15.37 12.71
N ALA A 14 -39.78 14.79 13.80
CA ALA A 14 -38.35 14.81 14.09
C ALA A 14 -37.61 14.16 12.89
N PRO A 15 -36.55 14.78 12.35
CA PRO A 15 -35.76 14.14 11.31
C PRO A 15 -35.23 12.81 11.87
N SER A 16 -35.62 11.72 11.22
CA SER A 16 -35.06 10.40 11.50
C SER A 16 -33.55 10.55 11.27
N ALA A 17 -32.74 10.48 12.32
CA ALA A 17 -31.32 10.33 12.18
C ALA A 17 -31.10 9.05 11.37
N LEU A 18 -30.73 9.20 10.09
CA LEU A 18 -30.41 8.07 9.23
C LEU A 18 -29.29 7.31 9.93
N ALA A 19 -29.54 6.05 10.24
CA ALA A 19 -28.50 5.18 10.81
C ALA A 19 -27.34 5.11 9.82
N GLN A 20 -26.12 5.41 10.29
CA GLN A 20 -24.91 5.29 9.45
C GLN A 20 -24.79 3.87 8.93
N THR A 21 -24.43 3.76 7.64
CA THR A 21 -24.15 2.47 7.02
C THR A 21 -22.86 1.88 7.61
N GLU A 22 -22.65 0.57 7.46
CA GLU A 22 -21.40 -0.09 7.88
C GLU A 22 -20.18 0.51 7.16
N GLU A 23 -20.33 0.87 5.88
CA GLU A 23 -19.30 1.53 5.08
C GLU A 23 -18.96 2.93 5.62
N GLU A 24 -19.95 3.76 5.92
CA GLU A 24 -19.73 5.09 6.50
C GLU A 24 -19.01 5.01 7.86
N LYS A 25 -19.35 4.02 8.70
CA LYS A 25 -18.67 3.78 9.97
C LYS A 25 -17.22 3.37 9.77
N LEU A 26 -16.95 2.49 8.79
CA LEU A 26 -15.60 2.06 8.47
C LEU A 26 -14.76 3.23 7.95
N GLN A 27 -15.28 4.02 7.02
CA GLN A 27 -14.62 5.23 6.51
C GLN A 27 -14.27 6.21 7.64
N LYS A 28 -15.19 6.41 8.58
CA LYS A 28 -14.96 7.26 9.75
C LYS A 28 -13.88 6.70 10.68
N CYS A 29 -13.85 5.38 10.87
CA CYS A 29 -12.79 4.71 11.61
C CYS A 29 -11.44 4.92 10.92
N MET A 30 -11.34 4.65 9.63
CA MET A 30 -10.10 4.80 8.86
C MET A 30 -9.57 6.24 8.89
N ALA A 31 -10.45 7.24 8.78
CA ALA A 31 -10.07 8.64 8.87
C ALA A 31 -9.49 9.05 10.24
N LYS A 32 -9.77 8.27 11.29
CA LYS A 32 -9.29 8.53 12.65
C LYS A 32 -7.92 7.90 12.94
N LEU A 33 -7.50 6.89 12.16
CA LEU A 33 -6.30 6.08 12.46
C LEU A 33 -5.03 6.93 12.59
N ASP A 34 -4.85 7.94 11.75
CA ASP A 34 -3.64 8.76 11.72
C ASP A 34 -3.61 9.84 12.83
N THR A 35 -4.77 10.20 13.38
CA THR A 35 -4.89 11.35 14.32
C THR A 35 -5.27 10.94 15.73
N ASP A 36 -6.01 9.83 15.88
CA ASP A 36 -6.55 9.33 17.15
C ASP A 36 -6.79 7.83 17.05
N ALA A 37 -5.71 7.05 16.93
CA ALA A 37 -5.77 5.60 16.80
C ALA A 37 -6.45 4.93 18.01
N GLU A 38 -6.19 5.44 19.23
CA GLU A 38 -6.85 4.93 20.45
C GLU A 38 -8.36 5.17 20.40
N GLY A 39 -8.78 6.38 20.02
CA GLY A 39 -10.22 6.69 19.84
C GLY A 39 -10.84 5.84 18.73
N ALA A 40 -10.12 5.54 17.63
CA ALA A 40 -10.59 4.63 16.60
C ALA A 40 -10.78 3.21 17.14
N TYR A 41 -9.85 2.74 17.98
CA TYR A 41 -9.94 1.43 18.63
C TYR A 41 -11.16 1.34 19.56
N GLN A 42 -11.38 2.34 20.43
CA GLN A 42 -12.52 2.39 21.34
C GLN A 42 -13.87 2.48 20.59
N ASP A 43 -13.94 3.27 19.53
CA ASP A 43 -15.12 3.33 18.66
C ASP A 43 -15.39 1.95 18.02
N GLY A 44 -14.34 1.29 17.55
CA GLY A 44 -14.41 -0.07 16.99
C GLY A 44 -14.90 -1.11 17.99
N LEU A 45 -14.41 -1.08 19.23
CA LEU A 45 -14.87 -1.97 20.29
C LEU A 45 -16.37 -1.74 20.61
N THR A 46 -16.79 -0.47 20.67
CA THR A 46 -18.20 -0.12 20.87
C THR A 46 -19.07 -0.64 19.72
N TRP A 47 -18.56 -0.53 18.50
CA TRP A 47 -19.23 -1.05 17.31
C TRP A 47 -19.31 -2.59 17.31
N LEU A 48 -18.23 -3.29 17.72
CA LEU A 48 -18.24 -4.75 17.94
C LEU A 48 -19.30 -5.19 18.95
N ALA A 49 -19.48 -4.44 20.04
CA ALA A 49 -20.49 -4.73 21.05
C ALA A 49 -21.92 -4.60 20.52
N SER A 50 -22.15 -3.75 19.50
CA SER A 50 -23.44 -3.62 18.82
C SER A 50 -23.72 -4.68 17.76
N GLY A 51 -22.72 -5.48 17.39
CA GLY A 51 -22.79 -6.58 16.43
C GLY A 51 -21.39 -6.88 15.87
N ASN A 52 -20.98 -8.15 15.95
CA ASN A 52 -19.64 -8.60 15.52
C ASN A 52 -19.55 -8.63 13.97
N ARG A 53 -19.62 -7.47 13.33
CA ARG A 53 -19.64 -7.33 11.88
C ARG A 53 -18.22 -7.28 11.30
N PRO A 54 -18.00 -7.73 10.06
CA PRO A 54 -16.69 -7.68 9.41
C PRO A 54 -16.02 -6.30 9.44
N ALA A 55 -16.75 -5.24 9.12
CA ALA A 55 -16.25 -3.87 9.12
C ALA A 55 -15.80 -3.38 10.51
N ALA A 56 -16.49 -3.78 11.58
CA ALA A 56 -16.09 -3.46 12.97
C ALA A 56 -14.80 -4.21 13.36
N ARG A 57 -14.65 -5.48 12.93
CA ARG A 57 -13.43 -6.27 13.14
C ARG A 57 -12.25 -5.69 12.36
N GLN A 58 -12.49 -5.26 11.13
CA GLN A 58 -11.47 -4.58 10.32
C GLN A 58 -11.03 -3.27 10.97
N CYS A 59 -11.96 -2.42 11.42
CA CYS A 59 -11.66 -1.17 12.13
C CYS A 59 -10.76 -1.41 13.34
N THR A 60 -11.13 -2.36 14.23
CA THR A 60 -10.32 -2.65 15.43
C THR A 60 -8.94 -3.21 15.08
N ALA A 61 -8.82 -4.04 14.07
CA ALA A 61 -7.54 -4.57 13.63
C ALA A 61 -6.61 -3.48 13.06
N LEU A 62 -7.16 -2.59 12.23
CA LEU A 62 -6.40 -1.45 11.69
C LEU A 62 -6.00 -0.47 12.79
N ALA A 63 -6.85 -0.24 13.79
CA ALA A 63 -6.51 0.60 14.93
C ALA A 63 -5.39 0.00 15.78
N LEU A 64 -5.34 -1.32 15.97
CA LEU A 64 -4.21 -2.01 16.61
C LEU A 64 -2.91 -1.79 15.85
N ILE A 65 -2.94 -1.89 14.51
CA ILE A 65 -1.76 -1.61 13.68
C ILE A 65 -1.28 -0.17 13.90
N ALA A 66 -2.20 0.79 13.88
CA ALA A 66 -1.88 2.21 14.10
C ALA A 66 -1.36 2.50 15.53
N LEU A 67 -1.69 1.65 16.51
CA LEU A 67 -1.18 1.71 17.89
C LEU A 67 0.17 1.00 18.09
N GLY A 68 0.80 0.50 17.02
CA GLY A 68 2.07 -0.23 17.10
C GLY A 68 1.90 -1.68 17.58
N GLN A 69 0.72 -2.25 17.44
CA GLN A 69 0.42 -3.67 17.70
C GLN A 69 0.19 -4.40 16.37
N GLU A 70 1.16 -4.25 15.47
CA GLU A 70 1.04 -4.66 14.05
C GLU A 70 0.80 -6.18 13.92
N ALA A 71 1.52 -6.99 14.71
CA ALA A 71 1.37 -8.45 14.66
C ALA A 71 -0.03 -8.92 15.10
N GLU A 72 -0.60 -8.30 16.13
CA GLU A 72 -1.95 -8.59 16.59
C GLU A 72 -2.99 -8.14 15.55
N GLY A 73 -2.85 -6.92 15.01
CA GLY A 73 -3.72 -6.42 13.96
C GLY A 73 -3.67 -7.29 12.71
N ALA A 74 -2.48 -7.73 12.30
CA ALA A 74 -2.28 -8.65 11.17
C ALA A 74 -3.01 -9.98 11.38
N SER A 75 -2.84 -10.61 12.55
CA SER A 75 -3.52 -11.86 12.90
C SER A 75 -5.03 -11.72 12.83
N ARG A 76 -5.59 -10.63 13.37
CA ARG A 76 -7.05 -10.39 13.36
C ARG A 76 -7.59 -10.19 11.95
N LEU A 77 -6.82 -9.56 11.06
CA LEU A 77 -7.20 -9.42 9.65
C LEU A 77 -7.18 -10.77 8.92
N GLU A 78 -6.21 -11.66 9.20
CA GLU A 78 -6.21 -13.02 8.66
C GLU A 78 -7.40 -13.85 9.17
N GLU A 79 -7.69 -13.77 10.47
CA GLU A 79 -8.87 -14.42 11.05
C GLU A 79 -10.15 -13.92 10.36
N LEU A 80 -10.27 -12.62 10.13
CA LEU A 80 -11.40 -12.02 9.43
C LEU A 80 -11.49 -12.51 7.98
N ALA A 81 -10.37 -12.56 7.26
CA ALA A 81 -10.34 -13.05 5.88
C ALA A 81 -10.78 -14.52 5.77
N ASN A 82 -10.51 -15.33 6.81
CA ASN A 82 -10.84 -16.76 6.85
C ASN A 82 -12.20 -17.05 7.52
N ALA A 83 -12.84 -16.04 8.13
CA ALA A 83 -14.11 -16.22 8.83
C ALA A 83 -15.24 -16.58 7.85
N PRO A 84 -16.23 -17.39 8.25
CA PRO A 84 -17.40 -17.71 7.42
C PRO A 84 -18.15 -16.46 6.95
N ASP A 85 -18.23 -15.46 7.80
CA ASP A 85 -18.87 -14.16 7.56
C ASP A 85 -17.88 -13.04 7.11
N GLY A 86 -16.67 -13.40 6.67
CA GLY A 86 -15.62 -12.45 6.24
C GLY A 86 -15.91 -11.69 4.95
N GLY A 87 -17.13 -11.78 4.43
CA GLY A 87 -17.54 -11.05 3.23
C GLY A 87 -17.20 -11.74 1.92
N THR A 88 -17.15 -10.96 0.84
CA THR A 88 -16.83 -11.39 -0.52
C THR A 88 -15.35 -11.78 -0.67
N MET A 89 -15.00 -12.44 -1.77
CA MET A 89 -13.61 -12.78 -2.09
C MET A 89 -12.74 -11.52 -2.24
N GLU A 90 -13.32 -10.43 -2.72
CA GLU A 90 -12.60 -9.16 -2.85
C GLU A 90 -12.29 -8.54 -1.48
N GLU A 91 -13.27 -8.47 -0.58
CA GLU A 91 -13.07 -7.98 0.80
C GLU A 91 -12.03 -8.82 1.54
N ARG A 92 -12.09 -10.15 1.43
CA ARG A 92 -11.09 -11.08 2.00
C ARG A 92 -9.69 -10.80 1.43
N GLY A 93 -9.59 -10.51 0.13
CA GLY A 93 -8.36 -10.08 -0.50
C GLY A 93 -7.81 -8.80 0.11
N VAL A 94 -8.66 -7.80 0.37
CA VAL A 94 -8.26 -6.55 1.05
C VAL A 94 -7.72 -6.82 2.46
N TYR A 95 -8.40 -7.65 3.25
CA TYR A 95 -7.94 -7.99 4.61
C TYR A 95 -6.56 -8.67 4.59
N LEU A 96 -6.33 -9.60 3.63
CA LEU A 96 -5.03 -10.25 3.49
C LEU A 96 -3.92 -9.29 3.05
N VAL A 97 -4.23 -8.30 2.19
CA VAL A 97 -3.27 -7.23 1.84
C VAL A 97 -2.87 -6.44 3.06
N GLN A 98 -3.87 -5.96 3.82
CA GLN A 98 -3.65 -5.18 5.03
C GLN A 98 -2.87 -5.99 6.07
N SER A 99 -3.19 -7.27 6.25
CA SER A 99 -2.45 -8.17 7.14
C SER A 99 -1.00 -8.37 6.68
N GLY A 100 -0.77 -8.64 5.39
CA GLY A 100 0.58 -8.86 4.86
C GLY A 100 1.48 -7.64 5.05
N ASN A 101 0.95 -6.44 4.84
CA ASN A 101 1.68 -5.21 5.10
C ASN A 101 1.92 -4.99 6.60
N ALA A 102 0.96 -5.33 7.46
CA ALA A 102 1.13 -5.27 8.91
C ALA A 102 2.19 -6.26 9.41
N TRP A 103 2.28 -7.48 8.84
CA TRP A 103 3.36 -8.43 9.12
C TRP A 103 4.74 -7.87 8.75
N LEU A 104 4.85 -7.12 7.64
CA LEU A 104 6.09 -6.43 7.29
C LEU A 104 6.46 -5.36 8.32
N MET A 105 5.50 -4.55 8.75
CA MET A 105 5.69 -3.53 9.79
C MET A 105 6.11 -4.17 11.13
N ALA A 106 5.54 -5.31 11.48
CA ALA A 106 5.90 -6.10 12.66
C ALA A 106 7.29 -6.76 12.57
N GLY A 107 8.02 -6.61 11.45
CA GLY A 107 9.30 -7.28 11.24
C GLY A 107 9.19 -8.79 11.03
N MET A 108 8.06 -9.27 10.56
CA MET A 108 7.75 -10.69 10.32
C MET A 108 7.59 -11.00 8.82
N PRO A 109 8.66 -10.85 8.01
CA PRO A 109 8.56 -10.94 6.55
C PRO A 109 8.19 -12.34 6.04
N ASP A 110 8.49 -13.43 6.77
CA ASP A 110 8.06 -14.77 6.37
C ASP A 110 6.54 -14.91 6.47
N ALA A 111 5.90 -14.37 7.51
CA ALA A 111 4.45 -14.32 7.65
C ALA A 111 3.83 -13.47 6.52
N ALA A 112 4.42 -12.30 6.23
CA ALA A 112 4.00 -11.45 5.13
C ALA A 112 4.00 -12.18 3.78
N VAL A 113 5.05 -12.94 3.46
CA VAL A 113 5.12 -13.75 2.22
C VAL A 113 3.96 -14.74 2.13
N VAL A 114 3.65 -15.43 3.22
CA VAL A 114 2.54 -16.41 3.25
C VAL A 114 1.21 -15.70 3.02
N THR A 115 0.95 -14.64 3.75
CA THR A 115 -0.31 -13.88 3.68
C THR A 115 -0.51 -13.23 2.31
N LEU A 116 0.52 -12.55 1.78
CA LEU A 116 0.45 -11.93 0.45
C LEU A 116 0.35 -12.96 -0.67
N THR A 117 0.91 -14.15 -0.49
CA THR A 117 0.69 -15.27 -1.42
C THR A 117 -0.77 -15.73 -1.43
N ASN A 118 -1.44 -15.75 -0.27
CA ASN A 118 -2.87 -16.04 -0.19
C ASN A 118 -3.71 -14.91 -0.79
N ALA A 119 -3.33 -13.65 -0.59
CA ALA A 119 -3.97 -12.51 -1.24
C ALA A 119 -3.89 -12.61 -2.78
N LEU A 120 -2.73 -12.97 -3.33
CA LEU A 120 -2.53 -13.15 -4.78
C LEU A 120 -3.36 -14.28 -5.39
N LYS A 121 -3.75 -15.31 -4.61
CA LYS A 121 -4.71 -16.32 -5.08
C LYS A 121 -6.10 -15.74 -5.34
N LEU A 122 -6.48 -14.72 -4.59
CA LEU A 122 -7.76 -14.03 -4.72
C LEU A 122 -7.69 -12.89 -5.76
N ARG A 123 -6.53 -12.26 -5.92
CA ARG A 123 -6.30 -11.08 -6.76
C ARG A 123 -5.03 -11.27 -7.64
N PRO A 124 -5.05 -12.22 -8.59
CA PRO A 124 -3.84 -12.65 -9.31
C PRO A 124 -3.27 -11.61 -10.30
N THR A 125 -3.99 -10.54 -10.59
CA THR A 125 -3.58 -9.48 -11.52
C THR A 125 -3.33 -8.14 -10.81
N ASP A 126 -3.15 -8.15 -9.50
CA ASP A 126 -2.88 -6.95 -8.73
C ASP A 126 -1.37 -6.70 -8.62
N GLY A 127 -0.87 -5.71 -9.38
CA GLY A 127 0.55 -5.35 -9.42
C GLY A 127 1.09 -4.87 -8.06
N GLU A 128 0.27 -4.21 -7.25
CA GLU A 128 0.66 -3.77 -5.91
C GLU A 128 0.96 -4.95 -4.99
N LEU A 129 0.17 -6.03 -5.07
CA LEU A 129 0.42 -7.23 -4.27
C LEU A 129 1.74 -7.92 -4.61
N PHE A 130 2.11 -7.98 -5.88
CA PHE A 130 3.43 -8.47 -6.27
C PHE A 130 4.54 -7.57 -5.70
N LYS A 131 4.38 -6.26 -5.76
CA LYS A 131 5.33 -5.31 -5.19
C LYS A 131 5.43 -5.46 -3.66
N ASP A 132 4.32 -5.60 -2.95
CA ASP A 132 4.31 -5.83 -1.50
C ASP A 132 5.01 -7.13 -1.12
N ARG A 133 4.75 -8.24 -1.85
CA ARG A 133 5.45 -9.50 -1.61
C ARG A 133 6.93 -9.42 -1.95
N ALA A 134 7.29 -8.66 -2.98
CA ALA A 134 8.69 -8.39 -3.30
C ALA A 134 9.40 -7.65 -2.17
N ARG A 135 8.75 -6.70 -1.49
CA ARG A 135 9.32 -6.04 -0.30
C ARG A 135 9.62 -7.05 0.82
N ALA A 136 8.72 -8.01 1.04
CA ALA A 136 8.95 -9.09 1.99
C ALA A 136 10.14 -9.95 1.59
N TYR A 137 10.25 -10.34 0.32
CA TYR A 137 11.41 -11.08 -0.19
C TYR A 137 12.71 -10.28 -0.11
N VAL A 138 12.70 -8.97 -0.36
CA VAL A 138 13.87 -8.09 -0.19
C VAL A 138 14.35 -8.11 1.27
N THR A 139 13.43 -8.01 2.23
CA THR A 139 13.75 -8.09 3.67
C THR A 139 14.39 -9.44 4.03
N LEU A 140 13.91 -10.53 3.42
CA LEU A 140 14.46 -11.88 3.57
C LEU A 140 15.73 -12.12 2.74
N LYS A 141 16.20 -11.15 1.95
CA LYS A 141 17.30 -11.27 0.99
C LYS A 141 17.08 -12.38 -0.06
N LYS A 142 15.83 -12.73 -0.32
CA LYS A 142 15.41 -13.66 -1.38
C LYS A 142 15.32 -12.90 -2.71
N TRP A 143 16.51 -12.50 -3.24
CA TRP A 143 16.62 -11.57 -4.36
C TRP A 143 15.97 -12.06 -5.65
N ASN A 144 16.10 -13.37 -5.95
CA ASN A 144 15.52 -13.96 -7.16
C ASN A 144 13.99 -13.96 -7.12
N GLU A 145 13.40 -14.25 -5.95
CA GLU A 145 11.96 -14.22 -5.72
C GLU A 145 11.45 -12.78 -5.84
N ALA A 146 12.13 -11.85 -5.19
CA ALA A 146 11.80 -10.43 -5.29
C ALA A 146 11.84 -9.92 -6.74
N GLY A 147 12.86 -10.32 -7.50
CA GLY A 147 13.00 -9.95 -8.91
C GLY A 147 11.83 -10.42 -9.76
N ARG A 148 11.40 -11.69 -9.60
CA ARG A 148 10.24 -12.24 -10.34
C ARG A 148 8.94 -11.48 -10.02
N ASP A 149 8.70 -11.18 -8.75
CA ASP A 149 7.51 -10.44 -8.35
C ASP A 149 7.52 -9.01 -8.90
N LEU A 150 8.69 -8.36 -8.91
CA LEU A 150 8.82 -7.02 -9.49
C LEU A 150 8.69 -7.00 -11.02
N ASP A 151 9.10 -8.06 -11.70
CA ASP A 151 8.85 -8.22 -13.13
C ASP A 151 7.33 -8.28 -13.40
N GLU A 152 6.57 -9.01 -12.59
CA GLU A 152 5.10 -9.05 -12.71
C GLU A 152 4.45 -7.71 -12.32
N ALA A 153 4.90 -7.06 -11.25
CA ALA A 153 4.41 -5.75 -10.86
C ALA A 153 4.57 -4.73 -12.00
N ILE A 154 5.75 -4.68 -12.63
CA ILE A 154 6.02 -3.77 -13.76
C ILE A 154 5.22 -4.17 -15.01
N ARG A 155 5.05 -5.46 -15.28
CA ARG A 155 4.21 -5.92 -16.40
C ARG A 155 2.76 -5.45 -16.25
N LEU A 156 2.24 -5.41 -15.02
CA LEU A 156 0.88 -5.00 -14.71
C LEU A 156 0.74 -3.47 -14.60
N ALA A 157 1.78 -2.77 -14.15
CA ALA A 157 1.80 -1.32 -13.94
C ALA A 157 3.14 -0.71 -14.37
N ALA A 158 3.35 -0.52 -15.68
CA ALA A 158 4.61 -0.01 -16.25
C ALA A 158 4.95 1.44 -15.83
N GLY A 159 4.01 2.18 -15.25
CA GLY A 159 4.22 3.55 -14.73
C GLY A 159 4.63 3.63 -13.26
N ASP A 160 4.86 2.51 -12.59
CA ASP A 160 5.22 2.48 -11.17
C ASP A 160 6.73 2.69 -10.94
N ALA A 161 7.12 3.92 -10.63
CA ALA A 161 8.51 4.29 -10.34
C ALA A 161 9.12 3.46 -9.21
N GLU A 162 8.33 3.11 -8.19
CA GLU A 162 8.81 2.36 -7.05
C GLU A 162 9.12 0.90 -7.41
N ALA A 163 8.31 0.27 -8.26
CA ALA A 163 8.59 -1.08 -8.75
C ALA A 163 9.94 -1.13 -9.51
N TYR A 164 10.22 -0.16 -10.36
CA TYR A 164 11.53 -0.03 -11.01
C TYR A 164 12.66 0.24 -10.00
N ARG A 165 12.45 1.12 -9.04
CA ARG A 165 13.44 1.38 -7.99
C ARG A 165 13.76 0.11 -7.20
N LEU A 166 12.76 -0.63 -6.77
CA LEU A 166 12.94 -1.89 -6.04
C LEU A 166 13.65 -2.93 -6.90
N ARG A 167 13.28 -3.08 -8.18
CA ARG A 167 13.94 -4.02 -9.09
C ARG A 167 15.39 -3.63 -9.36
N GLY A 168 15.67 -2.35 -9.54
CA GLY A 168 17.04 -1.82 -9.64
C GLY A 168 17.88 -2.17 -8.41
N HIS A 169 17.32 -2.01 -7.20
CA HIS A 169 18.00 -2.44 -5.97
C HIS A 169 18.26 -3.96 -5.95
N VAL A 170 17.26 -4.77 -6.28
CA VAL A 170 17.39 -6.23 -6.35
C VAL A 170 18.45 -6.64 -7.36
N ARG A 171 18.45 -6.05 -8.57
CA ARG A 171 19.44 -6.31 -9.63
C ARG A 171 20.86 -5.93 -9.19
N MET A 172 21.00 -4.81 -8.48
CA MET A 172 22.29 -4.43 -7.88
C MET A 172 22.78 -5.49 -6.88
N LYS A 173 21.90 -6.02 -6.02
CA LYS A 173 22.24 -7.11 -5.07
C LYS A 173 22.60 -8.43 -5.77
N LEU A 174 22.06 -8.67 -6.96
CA LEU A 174 22.38 -9.80 -7.82
C LEU A 174 23.62 -9.55 -8.71
N ASN A 175 24.31 -8.42 -8.54
CA ASN A 175 25.43 -7.98 -9.38
C ASN A 175 25.08 -7.79 -10.88
N GLN A 176 23.81 -7.54 -11.19
CA GLN A 176 23.29 -7.24 -12.53
C GLN A 176 23.32 -5.73 -12.77
N LEU A 177 24.52 -5.12 -12.71
CA LEU A 177 24.67 -3.67 -12.57
C LEU A 177 24.15 -2.87 -13.76
N SER A 178 24.36 -3.34 -15.00
CA SER A 178 23.82 -2.68 -16.19
C SER A 178 22.30 -2.61 -16.17
N SER A 179 21.63 -3.72 -15.87
CA SER A 179 20.16 -3.77 -15.77
C SER A 179 19.64 -2.99 -14.58
N ALA A 180 20.40 -2.92 -13.46
CA ALA A 180 20.07 -2.06 -12.33
C ALA A 180 20.10 -0.57 -12.74
N TRP A 181 21.10 -0.16 -13.54
CA TRP A 181 21.21 1.20 -14.05
C TRP A 181 20.05 1.57 -14.99
N GLU A 182 19.63 0.65 -15.85
CA GLU A 182 18.46 0.83 -16.72
C GLU A 182 17.19 1.06 -15.91
N ASP A 183 16.92 0.22 -14.90
CA ASP A 183 15.76 0.37 -14.02
C ASP A 183 15.77 1.70 -13.27
N VAL A 184 16.91 2.09 -12.72
CA VAL A 184 17.06 3.40 -12.06
C VAL A 184 16.83 4.55 -13.04
N GLY A 185 17.28 4.41 -14.29
CA GLY A 185 17.01 5.38 -15.34
C GLY A 185 15.52 5.58 -15.63
N VAL A 186 14.74 4.48 -15.63
CA VAL A 186 13.28 4.56 -15.77
C VAL A 186 12.65 5.18 -14.52
N ALA A 187 13.04 4.74 -13.32
CA ALA A 187 12.52 5.29 -12.06
C ALA A 187 12.78 6.82 -11.97
N MET A 188 13.96 7.29 -12.38
CA MET A 188 14.29 8.72 -12.42
C MET A 188 13.42 9.52 -13.40
N LYS A 189 13.04 8.95 -14.56
CA LYS A 189 12.10 9.60 -15.49
C LYS A 189 10.70 9.70 -14.90
N LEU A 190 10.24 8.67 -14.20
CA LEU A 190 8.91 8.61 -13.59
C LEU A 190 8.81 9.45 -12.30
N ALA A 191 9.85 9.47 -11.49
CA ALA A 191 9.89 10.17 -10.21
C ALA A 191 11.22 10.91 -9.99
N PRO A 192 11.50 12.01 -10.73
CA PRO A 192 12.81 12.67 -10.75
C PRO A 192 13.21 13.34 -9.42
N LYS A 193 12.25 13.55 -8.51
CA LYS A 193 12.49 14.19 -7.21
C LYS A 193 12.46 13.18 -6.05
N ASP A 194 12.26 11.90 -6.31
CA ASP A 194 12.26 10.88 -5.26
C ASP A 194 13.69 10.65 -4.75
N VAL A 195 13.89 10.98 -3.47
CA VAL A 195 15.19 10.87 -2.82
C VAL A 195 15.72 9.43 -2.84
N ASN A 196 14.84 8.42 -2.69
CA ASN A 196 15.25 7.01 -2.69
C ASN A 196 15.76 6.57 -4.08
N VAL A 197 15.16 7.10 -5.15
CA VAL A 197 15.62 6.83 -6.52
C VAL A 197 16.98 7.51 -6.76
N ILE A 198 17.15 8.75 -6.29
CA ILE A 198 18.42 9.49 -6.41
C ILE A 198 19.54 8.78 -5.65
N VAL A 199 19.28 8.33 -4.41
CA VAL A 199 20.25 7.57 -3.60
C VAL A 199 20.62 6.28 -4.31
N LEU A 200 19.63 5.48 -4.76
CA LEU A 200 19.90 4.22 -5.44
C LEU A 200 20.74 4.44 -6.73
N ARG A 201 20.50 5.53 -7.46
CA ARG A 201 21.32 5.87 -8.63
C ARG A 201 22.81 6.04 -8.27
N GLY A 202 23.06 6.72 -7.15
CA GLY A 202 24.42 6.87 -6.61
C GLY A 202 25.05 5.53 -6.24
N ASP A 203 24.28 4.67 -5.55
CA ASP A 203 24.73 3.35 -5.11
C ASP A 203 25.07 2.43 -6.29
N VAL A 204 24.22 2.40 -7.33
CA VAL A 204 24.44 1.59 -8.53
C VAL A 204 25.68 2.10 -9.29
N ARG A 205 25.82 3.42 -9.45
CA ARG A 205 26.99 4.02 -10.10
C ARG A 205 28.29 3.66 -9.38
N GLU A 206 28.30 3.76 -8.04
CA GLU A 206 29.46 3.38 -7.24
C GLU A 206 29.75 1.87 -7.34
N ALA A 207 28.72 1.01 -7.33
CA ALA A 207 28.91 -0.43 -7.55
C ALA A 207 29.52 -0.72 -8.93
N MET A 208 29.10 -0.02 -9.98
CA MET A 208 29.69 -0.13 -11.32
C MET A 208 31.15 0.32 -11.32
N ARG A 209 31.47 1.43 -10.69
CA ARG A 209 32.84 1.93 -10.57
C ARG A 209 33.76 0.93 -9.87
N VAL A 210 33.30 0.33 -8.77
CA VAL A 210 34.03 -0.69 -8.01
C VAL A 210 34.22 -1.96 -8.85
N ALA A 211 33.25 -2.31 -9.68
CA ALA A 211 33.34 -3.45 -10.60
C ALA A 211 34.23 -3.18 -11.85
N GLY A 212 34.84 -1.99 -11.94
CA GLY A 212 35.67 -1.62 -13.10
C GLY A 212 34.88 -1.39 -14.40
N MET A 213 33.56 -1.19 -14.29
CA MET A 213 32.73 -0.88 -15.45
C MET A 213 32.92 0.58 -15.87
N PRO A 214 32.79 0.90 -17.19
CA PRO A 214 32.84 2.27 -17.64
C PRO A 214 31.71 3.08 -16.99
N ASP A 215 32.00 4.38 -16.74
CA ASP A 215 30.97 5.29 -16.20
C ASP A 215 29.77 5.33 -17.15
N PRO A 216 28.55 5.05 -16.68
CA PRO A 216 27.40 5.02 -17.54
C PRO A 216 27.14 6.41 -18.12
N VAL A 217 27.13 6.51 -19.44
CA VAL A 217 26.83 7.76 -20.14
C VAL A 217 25.38 8.12 -19.85
N GLU A 218 25.17 9.27 -19.27
CA GLU A 218 23.83 9.85 -19.18
C GLU A 218 23.34 10.09 -20.60
N SER A 219 22.23 9.45 -21.00
CA SER A 219 21.59 9.80 -22.26
C SER A 219 21.09 11.24 -22.14
N THR A 220 21.92 12.18 -22.54
CA THR A 220 21.52 13.59 -22.70
C THR A 220 20.63 13.67 -23.95
N GLU A 221 19.34 13.43 -23.77
CA GLU A 221 18.34 13.82 -24.76
C GLU A 221 18.16 15.36 -24.79
N ASP A 222 19.18 16.12 -24.49
CA ASP A 222 19.18 17.57 -24.63
C ASP A 222 20.52 18.08 -25.20
N SER A 223 20.95 17.49 -26.28
CA SER A 223 21.97 18.12 -27.15
C SER A 223 21.29 18.91 -28.23
N THR A 224 20.59 20.00 -27.88
CA THR A 224 20.41 21.11 -28.82
C THR A 224 21.81 21.71 -29.07
N PRO A 225 22.32 21.69 -30.30
CA PRO A 225 23.59 22.32 -30.57
C PRO A 225 23.41 23.83 -30.35
N HIS A 226 24.04 24.37 -29.29
CA HIS A 226 24.22 25.81 -29.18
C HIS A 226 25.05 26.29 -30.37
N THR A 227 24.36 26.75 -31.39
CA THR A 227 24.97 27.47 -32.50
C THR A 227 25.66 28.68 -31.90
N ARG A 228 27.00 28.63 -31.81
CA ARG A 228 27.83 29.82 -31.54
C ARG A 228 27.56 30.83 -32.64
N ILE A 229 26.81 31.87 -32.31
CA ILE A 229 26.75 33.06 -33.14
C ILE A 229 28.10 33.75 -32.97
N VAL A 230 28.99 33.54 -33.91
CA VAL A 230 30.20 34.34 -34.06
C VAL A 230 29.76 35.63 -34.74
N GLY A 231 29.63 36.71 -33.97
CA GLY A 231 29.42 38.05 -34.49
C GLY A 231 30.70 38.57 -35.15
N ASN A 232 30.54 39.05 -36.37
CA ASN A 232 31.48 39.98 -37.02
C ASN A 232 31.17 41.40 -36.56
#